data_f149150af80403cd27616a758b8ef25d
#
_entry.id   f149150af80403cd27616a758b8ef25d
#
_cell.length_a   1.000
_cell.length_b   1.000
_cell.length_c   1.000
_cell.angle_alpha   90.00
_cell.angle_beta   90.00
_cell.angle_gamma   90.00
#
_symmetry.space_group_name_H-M   'P 1'
#
loop_
_entity.id
_entity.type
_entity.pdbx_description
1 polymer ?
#
loop_
_entity_poly.entity_id
_entity_poly.type
_entity_poly.pdbx_seq_one_letter_code
_entity_poly.pdbx_strand_id
1 'polypeptide(L)'
;IQLLGITVKELINDSSLQAEGMKRIADRVDSAASVSMMDLSVEAEAFGAEIHVSEDEVPTVTGQLISSYEDAQSLAVPPVGAGRTGLYIEAIGKACQMIKDRPVFAGVIGPFSLAGRLMDVTEIMVNCYTEPEMVHLVMEKVSDFLIDYIKGYQKTGANGVMMAEPLTGLLSPDLAEEFSSPYVKRIADAVQKEDFIVIYHNCGNNTIQMIESILNTG
;
A
#
# COMPACT_ATOMS: atom_id res chain seq x y z
N ILE A 1 -7.43 -12.35 -13.63
CA ILE A 1 -7.52 -13.81 -13.56
C ILE A 1 -8.28 -14.39 -14.73
N GLN A 2 -9.55 -14.07 -14.95
CA GLN A 2 -10.37 -14.63 -16.04
C GLN A 2 -9.74 -14.44 -17.43
N LEU A 3 -9.13 -13.27 -17.70
CA LEU A 3 -8.46 -12.99 -18.98
C LEU A 3 -7.19 -13.82 -19.22
N LEU A 4 -6.56 -14.29 -18.17
CA LEU A 4 -5.35 -15.09 -18.24
C LEU A 4 -5.62 -16.60 -18.08
N GLY A 5 -6.77 -16.97 -17.53
CA GLY A 5 -7.12 -18.35 -17.20
C GLY A 5 -6.29 -18.93 -16.06
N ILE A 6 -5.95 -18.09 -15.08
CA ILE A 6 -5.11 -18.43 -13.91
C ILE A 6 -5.85 -18.15 -12.60
N THR A 7 -5.31 -18.68 -11.50
CA THR A 7 -5.81 -18.43 -10.15
C THR A 7 -5.25 -17.12 -9.59
N VAL A 8 -5.82 -16.64 -8.47
CA VAL A 8 -5.26 -15.52 -7.70
C VAL A 8 -3.89 -15.90 -7.16
N LYS A 9 -3.75 -17.10 -6.64
CA LYS A 9 -2.49 -17.62 -6.09
C LYS A 9 -1.36 -17.63 -7.11
N GLU A 10 -1.63 -18.02 -8.35
CA GLU A 10 -0.64 -17.93 -9.43
C GLU A 10 -0.27 -16.49 -9.73
N LEU A 11 -1.27 -15.60 -9.84
CA LEU A 11 -1.06 -14.18 -10.15
C LEU A 11 -0.19 -13.47 -9.10
N ILE A 12 -0.46 -13.66 -7.81
CA ILE A 12 0.26 -12.96 -6.74
C ILE A 12 1.71 -13.45 -6.55
N ASN A 13 2.06 -14.60 -7.12
CA ASN A 13 3.38 -15.21 -7.01
C ASN A 13 4.21 -15.15 -8.31
N ASP A 14 3.72 -14.49 -9.35
CA ASP A 14 4.43 -14.38 -10.63
C ASP A 14 4.37 -12.97 -11.20
N SER A 15 5.54 -12.31 -11.24
CA SER A 15 5.69 -10.94 -11.75
C SER A 15 5.36 -10.81 -13.25
N SER A 16 5.56 -11.85 -14.03
CA SER A 16 5.26 -11.85 -15.46
C SER A 16 3.76 -11.96 -15.71
N LEU A 17 3.06 -12.79 -14.92
CA LEU A 17 1.60 -12.90 -14.97
C LEU A 17 0.92 -11.60 -14.52
N GLN A 18 1.46 -10.92 -13.52
CA GLN A 18 0.96 -9.60 -13.10
C GLN A 18 1.12 -8.58 -14.24
N ALA A 19 2.29 -8.47 -14.83
CA ALA A 19 2.55 -7.55 -15.94
C ALA A 19 1.68 -7.85 -17.18
N GLU A 20 1.55 -9.14 -17.53
CA GLU A 20 0.68 -9.58 -18.62
C GLU A 20 -0.80 -9.24 -18.36
N GLY A 21 -1.26 -9.41 -17.11
CA GLY A 21 -2.60 -9.02 -16.69
C GLY A 21 -2.86 -7.53 -16.89
N MET A 22 -1.92 -6.68 -16.45
CA MET A 22 -1.97 -5.23 -16.67
C MET A 22 -2.01 -4.89 -18.17
N LYS A 23 -1.16 -5.52 -18.97
CA LYS A 23 -1.09 -5.30 -20.43
C LYS A 23 -2.42 -5.68 -21.10
N ARG A 24 -2.99 -6.83 -20.77
CA ARG A 24 -4.27 -7.25 -21.35
C ARG A 24 -5.44 -6.35 -20.99
N ILE A 25 -5.43 -5.77 -19.78
CA ILE A 25 -6.42 -4.76 -19.39
C ILE A 25 -6.20 -3.49 -20.21
N ALA A 26 -4.95 -3.02 -20.32
CA ALA A 26 -4.61 -1.82 -21.09
C ALA A 26 -5.02 -1.94 -22.57
N ASP A 27 -4.85 -3.11 -23.17
CA ASP A 27 -5.26 -3.38 -24.57
C ASP A 27 -6.78 -3.42 -24.78
N ARG A 28 -7.55 -3.67 -23.73
CA ARG A 28 -9.01 -3.80 -23.81
C ARG A 28 -9.76 -2.53 -23.40
N VAL A 29 -9.17 -1.74 -22.53
CA VAL A 29 -9.83 -0.59 -21.92
C VAL A 29 -9.05 0.67 -22.23
N ASP A 30 -9.70 1.62 -22.86
CA ASP A 30 -9.15 2.95 -23.10
C ASP A 30 -9.23 3.78 -21.82
N SER A 31 -8.31 3.49 -20.89
CA SER A 31 -8.18 4.17 -19.60
C SER A 31 -7.03 5.20 -19.65
N ALA A 32 -7.13 6.27 -18.88
CA ALA A 32 -6.12 7.31 -18.80
C ALA A 32 -4.77 6.81 -18.23
N ALA A 33 -4.77 5.70 -17.50
CA ALA A 33 -3.60 5.09 -16.88
C ALA A 33 -3.80 3.59 -16.66
N SER A 34 -2.70 2.86 -16.46
CA SER A 34 -2.70 1.47 -15.98
C SER A 34 -2.24 1.45 -14.52
N VAL A 35 -2.98 0.75 -13.67
CA VAL A 35 -2.65 0.58 -12.26
C VAL A 35 -2.46 -0.91 -11.98
N SER A 36 -1.49 -1.28 -11.15
CA SER A 36 -1.31 -2.66 -10.73
C SER A 36 -2.48 -3.16 -9.88
N MET A 37 -2.57 -4.47 -9.73
CA MET A 37 -3.48 -5.03 -8.73
C MET A 37 -3.15 -4.51 -7.33
N MET A 38 -4.19 -4.34 -6.51
CA MET A 38 -4.07 -3.96 -5.11
C MET A 38 -4.15 -5.22 -4.23
N ASP A 39 -3.00 -5.69 -3.79
CA ASP A 39 -2.88 -6.71 -2.75
C ASP A 39 -2.36 -6.02 -1.47
N LEU A 40 -3.27 -5.63 -0.61
CA LEU A 40 -2.96 -4.88 0.61
C LEU A 40 -2.36 -5.74 1.74
N SER A 41 -1.90 -6.95 1.42
CA SER A 41 -1.20 -7.84 2.35
C SER A 41 0.32 -7.86 2.14
N VAL A 42 0.79 -7.40 0.99
CA VAL A 42 2.19 -7.52 0.55
C VAL A 42 3.16 -6.82 1.50
N GLU A 43 2.82 -5.61 1.90
CA GLU A 43 3.66 -4.81 2.79
C GLU A 43 3.64 -5.38 4.22
N ALA A 44 2.48 -5.85 4.70
CA ALA A 44 2.37 -6.50 6.01
C ALA A 44 3.17 -7.82 6.06
N GLU A 45 3.15 -8.60 4.97
CA GLU A 45 3.97 -9.81 4.81
C GLU A 45 5.47 -9.49 4.91
N ALA A 46 5.91 -8.37 4.33
CA ALA A 46 7.30 -7.93 4.45
C ALA A 46 7.72 -7.70 5.89
N PHE A 47 6.84 -7.20 6.74
CA PHE A 47 7.04 -7.03 8.18
C PHE A 47 6.98 -8.36 8.96
N GLY A 48 6.59 -9.46 8.33
CA GLY A 48 6.48 -10.78 8.95
C GLY A 48 5.07 -11.15 9.42
N ALA A 49 4.04 -10.39 9.00
CA ALA A 49 2.66 -10.77 9.27
C ALA A 49 2.29 -12.07 8.55
N GLU A 50 1.48 -12.88 9.19
CA GLU A 50 0.97 -14.12 8.62
C GLU A 50 -0.11 -13.84 7.58
N ILE A 51 -0.01 -14.46 6.40
CA ILE A 51 -0.90 -14.23 5.27
C ILE A 51 -1.65 -15.51 4.92
N HIS A 52 -2.97 -15.42 4.90
CA HIS A 52 -3.81 -16.47 4.34
C HIS A 52 -3.94 -16.28 2.82
N VAL A 53 -3.55 -17.31 2.07
CA VAL A 53 -3.62 -17.34 0.60
C VAL A 53 -4.55 -18.46 0.15
N SER A 54 -5.56 -18.13 -0.65
CA SER A 54 -6.46 -19.08 -1.30
C SER A 54 -6.26 -19.07 -2.82
N GLU A 55 -6.90 -20.01 -3.52
CA GLU A 55 -6.80 -20.08 -4.98
C GLU A 55 -7.52 -18.91 -5.68
N ASP A 56 -8.65 -18.44 -5.13
CA ASP A 56 -9.60 -17.57 -5.82
C ASP A 56 -9.83 -16.21 -5.12
N GLU A 57 -9.33 -16.02 -3.90
CA GLU A 57 -9.55 -14.82 -3.12
C GLU A 57 -8.26 -14.02 -2.94
N VAL A 58 -8.39 -12.71 -2.82
CA VAL A 58 -7.26 -11.82 -2.50
C VAL A 58 -6.69 -12.20 -1.13
N PRO A 59 -5.36 -12.26 -0.98
CA PRO A 59 -4.73 -12.60 0.28
C PRO A 59 -5.15 -11.68 1.43
N THR A 60 -5.26 -12.25 2.62
CA THR A 60 -5.62 -11.53 3.84
C THR A 60 -4.57 -11.72 4.91
N VAL A 61 -4.31 -10.67 5.68
CA VAL A 61 -3.49 -10.75 6.89
C VAL A 61 -4.29 -11.45 7.96
N THR A 62 -3.67 -12.41 8.65
CA THR A 62 -4.26 -13.14 9.78
C THR A 62 -3.48 -12.89 11.06
N GLY A 63 -4.19 -12.84 12.18
CA GLY A 63 -3.56 -12.58 13.48
C GLY A 63 -3.14 -11.13 13.67
N GLN A 64 -2.35 -10.91 14.69
CA GLN A 64 -1.84 -9.61 15.13
C GLN A 64 -0.34 -9.74 15.37
N LEU A 65 0.46 -8.90 14.71
CA LEU A 65 1.91 -8.89 14.85
C LEU A 65 2.36 -8.02 16.03
N ILE A 66 1.64 -6.93 16.29
CA ILE A 66 1.95 -5.94 17.33
C ILE A 66 0.78 -5.83 18.29
N SER A 67 0.99 -6.25 19.53
CA SER A 67 -0.01 -6.24 20.61
C SER A 67 0.43 -5.40 21.82
N SER A 68 1.68 -4.96 21.86
CA SER A 68 2.25 -4.21 22.98
C SER A 68 3.23 -3.14 22.48
N TYR A 69 3.58 -2.20 23.37
CA TYR A 69 4.60 -1.20 23.09
C TYR A 69 5.98 -1.81 22.86
N GLU A 70 6.30 -2.91 23.55
CA GLU A 70 7.52 -3.69 23.36
C GLU A 70 7.59 -4.32 21.98
N ASP A 71 6.46 -4.85 21.46
CA ASP A 71 6.39 -5.36 20.09
C ASP A 71 6.64 -4.23 19.09
N ALA A 72 5.98 -3.08 19.27
CA ALA A 72 6.18 -1.90 18.44
C ALA A 72 7.64 -1.40 18.47
N GLN A 73 8.28 -1.46 19.64
CA GLN A 73 9.69 -1.07 19.81
C GLN A 73 10.64 -2.02 19.08
N SER A 74 10.40 -3.32 19.18
CA SER A 74 11.22 -4.38 18.58
C SER A 74 10.96 -4.58 17.08
N LEU A 75 9.88 -4.03 16.54
CA LEU A 75 9.55 -4.14 15.13
C LEU A 75 10.69 -3.60 14.26
N ALA A 76 11.32 -4.47 13.49
CA ALA A 76 12.34 -4.06 12.52
C ALA A 76 11.68 -3.59 11.22
N VAL A 77 12.19 -2.51 10.65
CA VAL A 77 11.80 -2.08 9.29
C VAL A 77 12.44 -3.05 8.28
N PRO A 78 11.64 -3.78 7.50
CA PRO A 78 12.20 -4.77 6.57
C PRO A 78 12.90 -4.09 5.39
N PRO A 79 13.88 -4.74 4.77
CA PRO A 79 14.46 -4.25 3.54
C PRO A 79 13.46 -4.36 2.38
N VAL A 80 13.59 -3.47 1.40
CA VAL A 80 12.83 -3.55 0.15
C VAL A 80 13.18 -4.87 -0.56
N GLY A 81 12.16 -5.61 -0.96
CA GLY A 81 12.31 -6.96 -1.53
C GLY A 81 11.98 -8.09 -0.54
N ALA A 82 11.79 -7.76 0.75
CA ALA A 82 11.28 -8.74 1.72
C ALA A 82 9.86 -9.22 1.35
N GLY A 83 9.56 -10.46 1.66
CA GLY A 83 8.30 -11.08 1.24
C GLY A 83 8.10 -10.98 -0.27
N ARG A 84 6.87 -10.72 -0.71
CA ARG A 84 6.54 -10.55 -2.13
C ARG A 84 6.81 -9.15 -2.69
N THR A 85 7.29 -8.19 -1.90
CA THR A 85 7.51 -6.80 -2.37
C THR A 85 8.47 -6.70 -3.55
N GLY A 86 9.52 -7.53 -3.58
CA GLY A 86 10.45 -7.60 -4.71
C GLY A 86 9.79 -8.05 -6.01
N LEU A 87 8.89 -9.03 -5.92
CA LEU A 87 8.10 -9.54 -7.05
C LEU A 87 7.18 -8.45 -7.63
N TYR A 88 6.55 -7.63 -6.77
CA TYR A 88 5.68 -6.54 -7.19
C TYR A 88 6.46 -5.40 -7.87
N ILE A 89 7.65 -5.08 -7.39
CA ILE A 89 8.54 -4.12 -8.06
C ILE A 89 8.93 -4.65 -9.46
N GLU A 90 9.31 -5.92 -9.56
CA GLU A 90 9.65 -6.56 -10.84
C GLU A 90 8.46 -6.55 -11.81
N ALA A 91 7.25 -6.84 -11.33
CA ALA A 91 6.03 -6.83 -12.14
C ALA A 91 5.77 -5.43 -12.75
N ILE A 92 5.91 -4.37 -11.96
CA ILE A 92 5.79 -3.00 -12.46
C ILE A 92 6.86 -2.67 -13.48
N GLY A 93 8.11 -3.09 -13.26
CA GLY A 93 9.19 -2.91 -14.25
C GLY A 93 8.86 -3.56 -15.59
N LYS A 94 8.33 -4.79 -15.58
CA LYS A 94 7.86 -5.49 -16.79
C LYS A 94 6.67 -4.77 -17.43
N ALA A 95 5.69 -4.35 -16.64
CA ALA A 95 4.51 -3.62 -17.13
C ALA A 95 4.92 -2.31 -17.82
N CYS A 96 5.85 -1.55 -17.25
CA CYS A 96 6.39 -0.32 -17.86
C CYS A 96 7.11 -0.58 -19.20
N GLN A 97 7.67 -1.77 -19.40
CA GLN A 97 8.25 -2.16 -20.68
C GLN A 97 7.18 -2.52 -21.71
N MET A 98 6.06 -3.08 -21.30
CA MET A 98 4.98 -3.58 -22.16
C MET A 98 3.94 -2.49 -22.51
N ILE A 99 3.68 -1.55 -21.61
CA ILE A 99 2.65 -0.51 -21.75
C ILE A 99 3.38 0.82 -22.02
N LYS A 100 3.22 1.37 -23.23
CA LYS A 100 3.93 2.58 -23.68
C LYS A 100 3.01 3.73 -24.06
N ASP A 101 1.73 3.49 -24.11
CA ASP A 101 0.71 4.42 -24.60
C ASP A 101 0.04 5.23 -23.50
N ARG A 102 0.31 4.88 -22.25
CA ARG A 102 -0.27 5.54 -21.06
C ARG A 102 0.62 5.40 -19.83
N PRO A 103 0.44 6.25 -18.79
CA PRO A 103 1.15 6.13 -17.52
C PRO A 103 0.87 4.80 -16.82
N VAL A 104 1.89 4.28 -16.11
CA VAL A 104 1.81 3.07 -15.29
C VAL A 104 2.02 3.44 -13.83
N PHE A 105 1.09 3.06 -12.97
CA PHE A 105 1.13 3.29 -11.52
C PHE A 105 1.20 1.96 -10.77
N ALA A 106 2.04 1.93 -9.72
CA ALA A 106 2.04 0.83 -8.77
C ALA A 106 1.00 1.06 -7.67
N GLY A 107 0.37 0.00 -7.18
CA GLY A 107 -0.45 0.03 -5.97
C GLY A 107 0.42 -0.12 -4.73
N VAL A 108 0.16 0.66 -3.70
CA VAL A 108 0.74 0.52 -2.36
C VAL A 108 -0.33 0.73 -1.31
N ILE A 109 -0.19 0.08 -0.15
CA ILE A 109 -1.02 0.40 1.00
C ILE A 109 -0.58 1.73 1.62
N GLY A 110 -1.50 2.49 2.20
CA GLY A 110 -1.14 3.68 2.95
C GLY A 110 -0.71 3.37 4.39
N PRO A 111 -0.05 4.33 5.06
CA PRO A 111 0.62 4.06 6.34
C PRO A 111 -0.32 3.65 7.46
N PHE A 112 -1.47 4.29 7.64
CA PHE A 112 -2.41 3.93 8.69
C PHE A 112 -3.06 2.56 8.43
N SER A 113 -3.38 2.28 7.18
CA SER A 113 -3.91 0.96 6.79
C SER A 113 -2.89 -0.15 6.97
N LEU A 114 -1.60 0.10 6.71
CA LEU A 114 -0.54 -0.86 6.98
C LEU A 114 -0.38 -1.10 8.48
N ALA A 115 -0.31 -0.04 9.28
CA ALA A 115 -0.26 -0.15 10.74
C ALA A 115 -1.45 -0.97 11.28
N GLY A 116 -2.67 -0.73 10.78
CA GLY A 116 -3.85 -1.51 11.14
C GLY A 116 -3.78 -2.99 10.73
N ARG A 117 -3.04 -3.33 9.66
CA ARG A 117 -2.78 -4.74 9.32
C ARG A 117 -1.83 -5.42 10.29
N LEU A 118 -0.89 -4.66 10.88
CA LEU A 118 0.08 -5.19 11.85
C LEU A 118 -0.47 -5.25 13.27
N MET A 119 -1.38 -4.34 13.64
CA MET A 119 -1.91 -4.16 14.98
C MET A 119 -3.31 -4.75 15.19
N ASP A 120 -3.96 -5.30 14.16
CA ASP A 120 -5.39 -5.51 14.03
C ASP A 120 -6.20 -4.21 13.86
N VAL A 121 -7.24 -4.27 13.03
CA VAL A 121 -8.05 -3.11 12.66
C VAL A 121 -8.81 -2.52 13.84
N THR A 122 -9.33 -3.36 14.72
CA THR A 122 -10.07 -2.92 15.92
C THR A 122 -9.11 -2.34 16.95
N GLU A 123 -8.00 -3.03 17.17
CA GLU A 123 -7.02 -2.64 18.18
C GLU A 123 -6.34 -1.31 17.84
N ILE A 124 -5.97 -1.05 16.58
CA ILE A 124 -5.39 0.26 16.23
C ILE A 124 -6.35 1.42 16.50
N MET A 125 -7.67 1.22 16.24
CA MET A 125 -8.68 2.25 16.52
C MET A 125 -8.79 2.56 18.02
N VAL A 126 -8.70 1.53 18.87
CA VAL A 126 -8.69 1.69 20.32
C VAL A 126 -7.38 2.33 20.78
N ASN A 127 -6.25 1.88 20.24
CA ASN A 127 -4.92 2.34 20.61
C ASN A 127 -4.64 3.80 20.23
N CYS A 128 -5.32 4.35 19.22
CA CYS A 128 -5.28 5.80 18.98
C CYS A 128 -5.71 6.64 20.21
N TYR A 129 -6.53 6.08 21.12
CA TYR A 129 -6.96 6.75 22.33
C TYR A 129 -6.22 6.28 23.60
N THR A 130 -5.85 4.99 23.65
CA THR A 130 -5.31 4.38 24.89
C THR A 130 -3.79 4.33 24.90
N GLU A 131 -3.16 4.17 23.74
CA GLU A 131 -1.71 3.98 23.55
C GLU A 131 -1.20 4.77 22.33
N PRO A 132 -1.46 6.10 22.23
CA PRO A 132 -1.15 6.89 21.03
C PRO A 132 0.35 6.86 20.68
N GLU A 133 1.24 6.83 21.68
CA GLU A 133 2.69 6.76 21.45
C GLU A 133 3.11 5.45 20.77
N MET A 134 2.44 4.33 21.07
CA MET A 134 2.66 3.06 20.39
C MET A 134 2.24 3.15 18.92
N VAL A 135 1.07 3.75 18.66
CA VAL A 135 0.58 3.94 17.28
C VAL A 135 1.56 4.80 16.49
N HIS A 136 1.98 5.95 17.05
CA HIS A 136 2.97 6.82 16.40
C HIS A 136 4.28 6.10 16.09
N LEU A 137 4.78 5.28 17.03
CA LEU A 137 6.00 4.50 16.80
C LEU A 137 5.87 3.51 15.63
N VAL A 138 4.73 2.84 15.51
CA VAL A 138 4.45 1.96 14.37
C VAL A 138 4.32 2.77 13.08
N MET A 139 3.62 3.90 13.12
CA MET A 139 3.42 4.79 11.96
C MET A 139 4.74 5.32 11.40
N GLU A 140 5.72 5.66 12.25
CA GLU A 140 7.06 6.05 11.81
C GLU A 140 7.74 4.91 11.03
N LYS A 141 7.74 3.69 11.58
CA LYS A 141 8.40 2.52 10.98
C LYS A 141 7.75 2.09 9.66
N VAL A 142 6.43 2.07 9.59
CA VAL A 142 5.73 1.72 8.34
C VAL A 142 5.93 2.81 7.27
N SER A 143 6.02 4.08 7.67
CA SER A 143 6.30 5.18 6.74
C SER A 143 7.72 5.11 6.18
N ASP A 144 8.72 4.78 7.00
CA ASP A 144 10.09 4.55 6.53
C ASP A 144 10.14 3.45 5.48
N PHE A 145 9.49 2.33 5.76
CA PHE A 145 9.40 1.22 4.81
C PHE A 145 8.71 1.64 3.50
N LEU A 146 7.56 2.31 3.58
CA LEU A 146 6.80 2.74 2.41
C LEU A 146 7.58 3.72 1.54
N ILE A 147 8.32 4.65 2.14
CA ILE A 147 9.20 5.57 1.41
C ILE A 147 10.22 4.79 0.59
N ASP A 148 10.91 3.82 1.18
CA ASP A 148 11.92 3.04 0.48
C ASP A 148 11.31 2.09 -0.56
N TYR A 149 10.15 1.49 -0.26
CA TYR A 149 9.41 0.66 -1.19
C TYR A 149 8.97 1.45 -2.44
N ILE A 150 8.40 2.64 -2.25
CA ILE A 150 8.00 3.53 -3.35
C ILE A 150 9.22 3.98 -4.17
N LYS A 151 10.36 4.27 -3.54
CA LYS A 151 11.61 4.52 -4.25
C LYS A 151 12.08 3.31 -5.08
N GLY A 152 11.72 2.09 -4.65
CA GLY A 152 11.90 0.88 -5.46
C GLY A 152 11.10 0.95 -6.77
N TYR A 153 9.85 1.37 -6.72
CA TYR A 153 9.03 1.59 -7.91
C TYR A 153 9.52 2.72 -8.81
N GLN A 154 10.06 3.80 -8.25
CA GLN A 154 10.66 4.88 -9.06
C GLN A 154 11.75 4.37 -10.01
N LYS A 155 12.53 3.36 -9.57
CA LYS A 155 13.61 2.77 -10.39
C LYS A 155 13.10 1.91 -11.54
N THR A 156 11.83 1.56 -11.58
CA THR A 156 11.23 0.73 -12.64
C THR A 156 10.77 1.52 -13.87
N GLY A 157 10.71 2.84 -13.76
CA GLY A 157 10.12 3.70 -14.78
C GLY A 157 8.61 3.91 -14.64
N ALA A 158 8.03 3.53 -13.48
CA ALA A 158 6.65 3.87 -13.14
C ALA A 158 6.45 5.39 -13.03
N ASN A 159 5.25 5.86 -13.34
CA ASN A 159 4.88 7.27 -13.30
C ASN A 159 4.34 7.71 -11.94
N GLY A 160 4.23 6.79 -11.00
CA GLY A 160 3.78 7.07 -9.65
C GLY A 160 3.22 5.85 -8.95
N VAL A 161 2.59 6.12 -7.81
CA VAL A 161 1.87 5.11 -7.02
C VAL A 161 0.45 5.55 -6.74
N MET A 162 -0.45 4.58 -6.63
CA MET A 162 -1.77 4.73 -6.03
C MET A 162 -1.71 4.20 -4.61
N MET A 163 -1.78 5.10 -3.62
CA MET A 163 -1.75 4.78 -2.20
C MET A 163 -3.16 4.55 -1.68
N ALA A 164 -3.47 3.31 -1.32
CA ALA A 164 -4.78 2.93 -0.79
C ALA A 164 -4.82 3.05 0.73
N GLU A 165 -5.70 3.91 1.24
CA GLU A 165 -5.91 4.19 2.66
C GLU A 165 -7.36 3.89 3.12
N PRO A 166 -7.82 2.64 3.01
CA PRO A 166 -9.20 2.30 3.38
C PRO A 166 -9.51 2.50 4.87
N LEU A 167 -8.54 2.27 5.78
CA LEU A 167 -8.80 2.38 7.22
C LEU A 167 -8.88 3.83 7.69
N THR A 168 -8.14 4.74 7.10
CA THR A 168 -8.27 6.18 7.42
C THR A 168 -9.69 6.67 7.17
N GLY A 169 -10.39 6.13 6.19
CA GLY A 169 -11.80 6.46 5.93
C GLY A 169 -12.79 6.08 7.04
N LEU A 170 -12.33 5.36 8.06
CA LEU A 170 -13.11 5.02 9.27
C LEU A 170 -12.83 5.97 10.44
N LEU A 171 -11.76 6.77 10.37
CA LEU A 171 -11.38 7.72 11.40
C LEU A 171 -12.30 8.94 11.45
N SER A 172 -12.34 9.60 12.62
CA SER A 172 -12.80 10.98 12.69
C SER A 172 -11.79 11.92 12.02
N PRO A 173 -12.19 13.14 11.63
CA PRO A 173 -11.26 14.12 11.07
C PRO A 173 -10.05 14.38 12.00
N ASP A 174 -10.26 14.54 13.29
CA ASP A 174 -9.19 14.80 14.27
C ASP A 174 -8.18 13.64 14.33
N LEU A 175 -8.68 12.40 14.37
CA LEU A 175 -7.80 11.22 14.35
C LEU A 175 -7.06 11.05 13.02
N ALA A 176 -7.69 11.38 11.90
CA ALA A 176 -7.04 11.34 10.61
C ALA A 176 -5.93 12.41 10.51
N GLU A 177 -6.16 13.60 11.09
CA GLU A 177 -5.18 14.67 11.15
C GLU A 177 -3.98 14.31 12.04
N GLU A 178 -4.21 13.55 13.12
CA GLU A 178 -3.15 13.11 14.02
C GLU A 178 -2.41 11.87 13.52
N PHE A 179 -3.14 10.82 13.14
CA PHE A 179 -2.56 9.49 12.88
C PHE A 179 -2.39 9.10 11.42
N SER A 180 -2.90 9.87 10.47
CA SER A 180 -2.79 9.53 9.04
C SER A 180 -2.11 10.61 8.21
N SER A 181 -2.70 11.80 8.14
CA SER A 181 -2.29 12.86 7.21
C SER A 181 -0.82 13.29 7.34
N PRO A 182 -0.21 13.41 8.54
CA PRO A 182 1.21 13.77 8.66
C PRO A 182 2.14 12.73 8.06
N TYR A 183 1.78 11.46 8.17
CA TYR A 183 2.56 10.34 7.64
C TYR A 183 2.41 10.20 6.13
N VAL A 184 1.19 10.39 5.61
CA VAL A 184 0.97 10.47 4.14
C VAL A 184 1.74 11.63 3.56
N LYS A 185 1.68 12.81 4.19
CA LYS A 185 2.47 13.98 3.77
C LYS A 185 3.97 13.69 3.77
N ARG A 186 4.50 13.10 4.84
CA ARG A 186 5.91 12.71 4.94
C ARG A 186 6.34 11.80 3.78
N ILE A 187 5.49 10.83 3.42
CA ILE A 187 5.75 9.94 2.29
C ILE A 187 5.69 10.73 0.98
N ALA A 188 4.66 11.53 0.74
CA ALA A 188 4.52 12.33 -0.45
C ALA A 188 5.72 13.27 -0.65
N ASP A 189 6.10 14.03 0.38
CA ASP A 189 7.25 14.93 0.37
C ASP A 189 8.58 14.21 0.03
N ALA A 190 8.71 12.94 0.44
CA ALA A 190 9.92 12.15 0.22
C ALA A 190 10.03 11.52 -1.18
N VAL A 191 8.90 11.30 -1.85
CA VAL A 191 8.87 10.51 -3.10
C VAL A 191 8.25 11.24 -4.29
N GLN A 192 7.35 12.21 -4.09
CA GLN A 192 6.66 12.89 -5.17
C GLN A 192 7.63 13.81 -5.95
N LYS A 193 7.52 13.78 -7.28
CA LYS A 193 8.32 14.57 -8.22
C LYS A 193 7.47 14.96 -9.40
N GLU A 194 7.99 15.82 -10.28
CA GLU A 194 7.31 16.24 -11.50
C GLU A 194 6.93 15.07 -12.42
N ASP A 195 7.76 14.02 -12.46
CA ASP A 195 7.59 12.81 -13.27
C ASP A 195 7.13 11.58 -12.49
N PHE A 196 6.85 11.72 -11.18
CA PHE A 196 6.40 10.64 -10.31
C PHE A 196 5.41 11.15 -9.27
N ILE A 197 4.12 10.84 -9.43
CA ILE A 197 3.05 11.36 -8.58
C ILE A 197 2.53 10.32 -7.58
N VAL A 198 2.02 10.80 -6.46
CA VAL A 198 1.28 10.00 -5.49
C VAL A 198 -0.21 10.28 -5.65
N ILE A 199 -0.99 9.24 -5.95
CA ILE A 199 -2.45 9.32 -6.00
C ILE A 199 -2.98 8.76 -4.69
N TYR A 200 -3.61 9.61 -3.87
CA TYR A 200 -4.24 9.18 -2.63
C TYR A 200 -5.63 8.60 -2.91
N HIS A 201 -5.86 7.35 -2.54
CA HIS A 201 -7.13 6.65 -2.71
C HIS A 201 -7.73 6.30 -1.35
N ASN A 202 -8.82 6.98 -0.99
CA ASN A 202 -9.61 6.69 0.20
C ASN A 202 -11.05 6.37 -0.21
N CYS A 203 -11.51 5.18 0.13
CA CYS A 203 -12.87 4.70 -0.17
C CYS A 203 -13.79 4.69 1.06
N GLY A 204 -13.39 5.33 2.15
CA GLY A 204 -14.16 5.38 3.39
C GLY A 204 -15.30 6.38 3.39
N ASN A 205 -16.28 6.15 4.26
CA ASN A 205 -17.49 6.99 4.34
C ASN A 205 -17.23 8.43 4.83
N ASN A 206 -16.12 8.64 5.56
CA ASN A 206 -15.78 9.94 6.14
C ASN A 206 -14.84 10.77 5.26
N THR A 207 -14.51 10.33 4.04
CA THR A 207 -13.57 11.00 3.15
C THR A 207 -13.89 12.47 2.89
N ILE A 208 -15.19 12.81 2.70
CA ILE A 208 -15.62 14.20 2.46
C ILE A 208 -15.33 15.09 3.68
N GLN A 209 -15.48 14.55 4.89
CA GLN A 209 -15.25 15.29 6.14
C GLN A 209 -13.74 15.56 6.37
N MET A 210 -12.87 14.76 5.76
CA MET A 210 -11.41 14.83 5.88
C MET A 210 -10.75 15.51 4.67
N ILE A 211 -11.53 16.09 3.74
CA ILE A 211 -10.98 16.57 2.46
C ILE A 211 -9.90 17.63 2.65
N GLU A 212 -10.04 18.52 3.61
CA GLU A 212 -9.03 19.54 3.92
C GLU A 212 -7.73 18.92 4.43
N SER A 213 -7.83 17.94 5.34
CA SER A 213 -6.68 17.20 5.84
C SER A 213 -5.98 16.41 4.73
N ILE A 214 -6.75 15.80 3.82
CA ILE A 214 -6.19 15.10 2.65
C ILE A 214 -5.49 16.08 1.71
N LEU A 215 -6.09 17.22 1.39
CA LEU A 215 -5.48 18.24 0.53
C LEU A 215 -4.18 18.80 1.10
N ASN A 216 -4.03 18.82 2.42
CA ASN A 216 -2.82 19.29 3.10
C ASN A 216 -1.66 18.27 3.04
N THR A 217 -1.89 17.07 2.51
CA THR A 217 -0.82 16.05 2.36
C THR A 217 0.08 16.28 1.14
N GLY A 218 -0.32 17.13 0.19
CA GLY A 218 0.51 17.49 -0.97
C GLY A 218 -0.19 17.43 -2.30
#